data_3a8195c27facb88f441308ea9550e8d2
#
_entry.id   3a8195c27facb88f441308ea9550e8d2
#
_cell.length_a   1.000
_cell.length_b   1.000
_cell.length_c   1.000
_cell.angle_alpha   90.00
_cell.angle_beta   90.00
_cell.angle_gamma   90.00
#
_symmetry.space_group_name_H-M   'P 1'
#
loop_
_entity.id
_entity.type
_entity.pdbx_description
1 polymer ?
#
loop_
_entity_poly.entity_id
_entity_poly.type
_entity_poly.pdbx_seq_one_letter_code
_entity_poly.pdbx_strand_id
1 'polypeptide(L)'
;LWKRGRVIMVEWLAGNRIRGTSTERTSADFNPRLISPSVGGWKEVARTTLGSSGDTITVSSLPDKRYYMLLTDNRPSGNLNVGHRAGNGSLDSGSNYSKRPSINGASDLTTHINQNNFLETDGLNHSHNMFSVNYIANLSSKEKLGIGHCVRQNTAGAGNAPNRTEYVGKWVNTSNVIDTLATVNFGTGDLASGSELVV
;
A
#
# COMPACT_ATOMS: atom_id res chain seq x y z
N LEU A 1 36.26 -36.70 32.07
CA LEU A 1 35.56 -36.36 30.80
C LEU A 1 35.17 -34.87 30.83
N TRP A 2 35.95 -34.04 30.15
CA TRP A 2 35.64 -32.64 29.99
C TRP A 2 34.60 -32.49 28.87
N LYS A 3 33.39 -32.06 29.23
CA LYS A 3 32.43 -31.59 28.24
C LYS A 3 32.98 -30.28 27.66
N ARG A 4 33.44 -30.32 26.41
CA ARG A 4 33.75 -29.09 25.66
C ARG A 4 32.48 -28.28 25.55
N GLY A 5 32.44 -27.15 26.24
CA GLY A 5 31.41 -26.17 26.06
C GLY A 5 31.41 -25.70 24.60
N ARG A 6 30.25 -25.75 23.98
CA ARG A 6 30.07 -25.29 22.61
C ARG A 6 30.20 -23.78 22.64
N VAL A 7 31.26 -23.24 22.07
CA VAL A 7 31.40 -21.80 21.87
C VAL A 7 30.43 -21.41 20.74
N ILE A 8 29.38 -20.70 21.10
CA ILE A 8 28.50 -20.09 20.11
C ILE A 8 29.23 -18.86 19.62
N MET A 9 29.81 -18.94 18.43
CA MET A 9 30.38 -17.77 17.78
C MET A 9 29.29 -17.05 16.98
N VAL A 10 29.10 -15.80 17.26
CA VAL A 10 28.27 -14.90 16.47
C VAL A 10 29.16 -14.26 15.42
N GLU A 11 28.83 -14.50 14.16
CA GLU A 11 29.61 -13.97 13.04
C GLU A 11 29.02 -12.64 12.57
N TRP A 12 29.85 -11.60 12.59
CA TRP A 12 29.50 -10.29 12.05
C TRP A 12 29.82 -10.25 10.54
N LEU A 13 28.80 -10.02 9.74
CA LEU A 13 28.95 -9.88 8.30
C LEU A 13 28.85 -8.40 7.89
N ALA A 14 29.50 -8.07 6.77
CA ALA A 14 29.39 -6.75 6.17
C ALA A 14 27.91 -6.31 6.05
N GLY A 15 27.58 -5.15 6.56
CA GLY A 15 26.21 -4.66 6.68
C GLY A 15 25.57 -4.87 8.05
N ASN A 16 26.35 -5.14 9.10
CA ASN A 16 25.90 -5.26 10.49
C ASN A 16 24.80 -6.33 10.74
N ARG A 17 24.79 -7.38 9.95
CA ARG A 17 23.92 -8.54 10.21
C ARG A 17 24.63 -9.55 11.10
N ILE A 18 24.03 -9.85 12.24
CA ILE A 18 24.41 -10.98 13.08
C ILE A 18 23.77 -12.22 12.48
N ARG A 19 24.59 -13.20 12.08
CA ARG A 19 24.12 -14.51 11.65
C ARG A 19 24.50 -15.55 12.68
N GLY A 20 23.58 -16.42 13.01
CA GLY A 20 23.87 -17.61 13.82
C GLY A 20 24.86 -18.56 13.11
N THR A 21 25.44 -19.47 13.87
CA THR A 21 26.30 -20.51 13.33
C THR A 21 25.54 -21.43 12.38
N SER A 22 26.27 -22.19 11.55
CA SER A 22 25.63 -23.13 10.61
C SER A 22 24.78 -24.21 11.32
N THR A 23 25.01 -24.43 12.62
CA THR A 23 24.22 -25.35 13.44
C THR A 23 22.95 -24.75 14.03
N GLU A 24 22.89 -23.44 14.15
CA GLU A 24 21.68 -22.70 14.53
C GLU A 24 20.77 -22.43 13.33
N ARG A 25 21.34 -22.58 12.15
CA ARG A 25 20.64 -22.56 10.87
C ARG A 25 20.28 -24.01 10.50
N THR A 26 19.25 -24.54 11.12
CA THR A 26 18.71 -25.81 10.63
C THR A 26 18.21 -25.62 9.20
N SER A 27 18.29 -26.69 8.40
CA SER A 27 17.85 -26.61 7.00
C SER A 27 16.38 -26.20 6.83
N ALA A 28 15.58 -26.33 7.88
CA ALA A 28 14.20 -25.88 7.93
C ALA A 28 14.10 -24.36 8.16
N ASP A 29 15.05 -23.78 8.92
CA ASP A 29 15.05 -22.35 9.25
C ASP A 29 15.86 -21.52 8.25
N PHE A 30 16.75 -22.15 7.51
CA PHE A 30 17.57 -21.52 6.51
C PHE A 30 17.16 -21.94 5.10
N ASN A 31 15.96 -21.61 4.72
CA ASN A 31 15.64 -21.51 3.32
C ASN A 31 15.95 -20.05 2.92
N PRO A 32 16.92 -19.78 2.03
CA PRO A 32 17.20 -18.42 1.56
C PRO A 32 16.03 -17.79 0.79
N ARG A 33 15.02 -18.58 0.45
CA ARG A 33 13.72 -18.11 -0.04
C ARG A 33 12.72 -17.84 1.07
N LEU A 34 12.97 -18.38 2.26
CA LEU A 34 12.29 -18.04 3.50
C LEU A 34 13.22 -17.15 4.30
N ILE A 35 13.45 -15.93 3.85
CA ILE A 35 13.84 -14.87 4.78
C ILE A 35 12.73 -14.93 5.81
N SER A 36 13.10 -15.35 7.04
CA SER A 36 12.13 -15.46 8.11
C SER A 36 11.27 -14.20 8.11
N PRO A 37 9.94 -14.31 8.11
CA PRO A 37 9.07 -13.14 8.20
C PRO A 37 9.32 -12.30 9.45
N SER A 38 10.20 -12.75 10.35
CA SER A 38 10.65 -12.04 11.55
C SER A 38 11.82 -11.08 11.32
N VAL A 39 12.51 -11.13 10.17
CA VAL A 39 13.62 -10.22 9.87
C VAL A 39 13.14 -9.12 8.95
N GLY A 40 12.47 -8.15 9.51
CA GLY A 40 12.08 -6.86 8.97
C GLY A 40 11.96 -6.73 7.44
N GLY A 41 10.77 -6.53 6.94
CA GLY A 41 10.48 -6.30 5.55
C GLY A 41 8.98 -6.39 5.30
N TRP A 42 8.53 -5.78 4.24
CA TRP A 42 7.17 -5.93 3.76
C TRP A 42 7.04 -7.28 3.04
N LYS A 43 5.94 -7.98 3.30
CA LYS A 43 5.58 -9.23 2.64
C LYS A 43 4.28 -9.01 1.90
N GLU A 44 4.25 -9.32 0.61
CA GLU A 44 3.02 -9.33 -0.16
C GLU A 44 2.02 -10.31 0.45
N VAL A 45 0.82 -9.84 0.71
CA VAL A 45 -0.28 -10.64 1.27
C VAL A 45 -1.45 -10.77 0.30
N ALA A 46 -1.55 -9.86 -0.67
CA ALA A 46 -2.57 -9.93 -1.72
C ALA A 46 -2.16 -9.11 -2.94
N ARG A 47 -2.65 -9.53 -4.11
CA ARG A 47 -2.47 -8.85 -5.39
C ARG A 47 -3.69 -9.05 -6.26
N THR A 48 -4.10 -8.01 -6.96
CA THR A 48 -5.08 -8.10 -8.04
C THR A 48 -4.61 -7.26 -9.22
N THR A 49 -4.56 -7.88 -10.38
CA THR A 49 -4.27 -7.23 -11.66
C THR A 49 -5.49 -7.34 -12.56
N LEU A 50 -5.93 -6.25 -13.16
CA LEU A 50 -7.07 -6.26 -14.07
C LEU A 50 -6.74 -7.00 -15.36
N GLY A 51 -7.56 -7.99 -15.69
CA GLY A 51 -7.51 -8.68 -17.00
C GLY A 51 -8.23 -7.90 -18.12
N SER A 52 -9.16 -7.03 -17.76
CA SER A 52 -9.92 -6.13 -18.64
C SER A 52 -10.13 -4.79 -17.94
N SER A 53 -10.49 -3.77 -18.70
CA SER A 53 -10.80 -2.44 -18.12
C SER A 53 -11.98 -2.50 -17.14
N GLY A 54 -11.92 -1.65 -16.11
CA GLY A 54 -12.97 -1.53 -15.09
C GLY A 54 -12.66 -0.44 -14.07
N ASP A 55 -13.65 -0.09 -13.26
CA ASP A 55 -13.54 1.00 -12.29
C ASP A 55 -12.93 0.62 -10.95
N THR A 56 -12.72 -0.65 -10.69
CA THR A 56 -12.33 -1.08 -9.34
C THR A 56 -11.37 -2.24 -9.37
N ILE A 57 -10.31 -2.13 -8.59
CA ILE A 57 -9.39 -3.23 -8.27
C ILE A 57 -9.54 -3.53 -6.78
N THR A 58 -9.92 -4.74 -6.42
CA THR A 58 -10.16 -5.13 -5.04
C THR A 58 -9.26 -6.27 -4.61
N VAL A 59 -8.73 -6.19 -3.41
CA VAL A 59 -8.15 -7.29 -2.66
C VAL A 59 -8.97 -7.51 -1.39
N SER A 60 -9.28 -8.76 -1.08
CA SER A 60 -10.12 -9.15 0.06
C SER A 60 -9.50 -10.28 0.86
N SER A 61 -10.10 -10.61 2.00
CA SER A 61 -9.60 -11.65 2.91
C SER A 61 -8.16 -11.37 3.37
N LEU A 62 -7.82 -10.10 3.53
CA LEU A 62 -6.52 -9.69 4.03
C LEU A 62 -6.34 -10.20 5.47
N PRO A 63 -5.18 -10.78 5.81
CA PRO A 63 -4.89 -11.19 7.18
C PRO A 63 -4.86 -9.98 8.10
N ASP A 64 -5.30 -10.11 9.35
CA ASP A 64 -5.22 -9.02 10.32
C ASP A 64 -3.76 -8.63 10.59
N LYS A 65 -3.36 -7.52 9.99
CA LYS A 65 -2.05 -6.91 10.16
C LYS A 65 -2.21 -5.51 10.72
N ARG A 66 -1.28 -5.14 11.59
CA ARG A 66 -1.27 -3.80 12.20
C ARG A 66 -1.01 -2.69 11.19
N TYR A 67 -0.24 -2.99 10.15
CA TYR A 67 0.11 -2.04 9.09
C TYR A 67 -0.01 -2.71 7.73
N TYR A 68 -0.52 -1.96 6.78
CA TYR A 68 -0.51 -2.31 5.35
C TYR A 68 0.30 -1.29 4.58
N MET A 69 0.96 -1.77 3.54
CA MET A 69 1.50 -0.95 2.47
C MET A 69 0.76 -1.31 1.18
N LEU A 70 0.17 -0.32 0.52
CA LEU A 70 -0.47 -0.49 -0.77
C LEU A 70 0.42 0.10 -1.85
N LEU A 71 0.64 -0.67 -2.90
CA LEU A 71 1.26 -0.21 -4.14
C LEU A 71 0.23 -0.30 -5.25
N THR A 72 0.08 0.77 -6.03
CA THR A 72 -0.83 0.76 -7.19
C THR A 72 -0.11 1.23 -8.45
N ASP A 73 -0.28 0.48 -9.53
CA ASP A 73 0.05 0.90 -10.90
C ASP A 73 -1.27 1.09 -11.64
N ASN A 74 -1.70 2.34 -11.78
CA ASN A 74 -2.97 2.68 -12.42
C ASN A 74 -2.73 3.16 -13.84
N ARG A 75 -3.21 2.37 -14.80
CA ARG A 75 -3.12 2.64 -16.23
C ARG A 75 -4.46 3.16 -16.71
N PRO A 76 -4.52 4.29 -17.41
CA PRO A 76 -5.79 4.85 -17.84
C PRO A 76 -6.32 4.20 -19.12
N SER A 77 -7.64 4.00 -19.16
CA SER A 77 -8.42 3.79 -20.36
C SER A 77 -9.45 4.94 -20.46
N GLY A 78 -8.97 6.18 -20.42
CA GLY A 78 -9.75 7.40 -20.36
C GLY A 78 -9.39 8.25 -19.15
N ASN A 79 -10.28 9.14 -18.71
CA ASN A 79 -10.02 10.03 -17.59
C ASN A 79 -10.21 9.30 -16.25
N LEU A 80 -9.15 9.28 -15.45
CA LEU A 80 -9.13 8.72 -14.11
C LEU A 80 -9.24 9.81 -13.04
N ASN A 81 -9.96 9.49 -11.98
CA ASN A 81 -9.93 10.15 -10.69
C ASN A 81 -9.92 9.04 -9.64
N VAL A 82 -8.76 8.70 -9.13
CA VAL A 82 -8.56 7.46 -8.37
C VAL A 82 -8.43 7.72 -6.88
N GLY A 83 -9.14 6.92 -6.10
CA GLY A 83 -9.03 6.92 -4.64
C GLY A 83 -9.08 5.51 -4.07
N HIS A 84 -8.83 5.38 -2.77
CA HIS A 84 -8.84 4.11 -2.08
C HIS A 84 -10.01 4.00 -1.11
N ARG A 85 -10.58 2.80 -1.03
CA ARG A 85 -11.58 2.43 -0.05
C ARG A 85 -11.09 1.28 0.81
N ALA A 86 -11.55 1.26 2.05
CA ALA A 86 -11.34 0.16 2.98
C ALA A 86 -12.67 -0.48 3.33
N GLY A 87 -12.61 -1.69 3.89
CA GLY A 87 -13.79 -2.40 4.34
C GLY A 87 -13.46 -3.57 5.27
N ASN A 88 -14.53 -4.16 5.81
CA ASN A 88 -14.49 -5.42 6.54
C ASN A 88 -15.64 -6.30 6.01
N GLY A 89 -15.29 -7.36 5.27
CA GLY A 89 -16.23 -8.19 4.52
C GLY A 89 -16.73 -7.52 3.22
N SER A 90 -16.97 -6.22 3.24
CA SER A 90 -17.36 -5.43 2.07
C SER A 90 -16.73 -4.03 2.12
N LEU A 91 -16.53 -3.41 0.95
CA LEU A 91 -16.02 -2.06 0.87
C LEU A 91 -17.04 -1.06 1.45
N ASP A 92 -16.54 -0.14 2.26
CA ASP A 92 -17.35 0.99 2.72
C ASP A 92 -17.37 2.06 1.62
N SER A 93 -18.55 2.32 1.07
CA SER A 93 -18.79 3.35 0.06
C SER A 93 -19.52 4.58 0.63
N GLY A 94 -19.75 4.61 1.94
CA GLY A 94 -20.41 5.71 2.64
C GLY A 94 -19.48 6.92 2.86
N SER A 95 -20.05 7.97 3.42
CA SER A 95 -19.33 9.21 3.74
C SER A 95 -18.51 9.10 5.02
N ASN A 96 -17.77 8.01 5.17
CA ASN A 96 -17.05 7.61 6.38
C ASN A 96 -15.54 7.89 6.31
N TYR A 97 -15.12 8.74 5.39
CA TYR A 97 -13.71 9.08 5.18
C TYR A 97 -13.47 10.57 5.24
N SER A 98 -12.22 10.93 5.53
CA SER A 98 -11.71 12.28 5.38
C SER A 98 -10.28 12.21 4.86
N LYS A 99 -9.88 13.22 4.10
CA LYS A 99 -8.53 13.28 3.53
C LYS A 99 -8.04 14.72 3.42
N ARG A 100 -6.74 14.87 3.30
CA ARG A 100 -6.07 16.15 3.09
C ARG A 100 -4.95 15.96 2.06
N PRO A 101 -5.19 16.26 0.81
CA PRO A 101 -4.17 16.22 -0.24
C PRO A 101 -3.45 17.56 -0.41
N SER A 102 -2.19 17.49 -0.87
CA SER A 102 -1.39 18.59 -1.42
C SER A 102 -0.90 18.18 -2.81
N ILE A 103 -1.17 18.97 -3.81
CA ILE A 103 -0.86 18.68 -5.22
C ILE A 103 0.28 19.59 -5.67
N ASN A 104 1.38 19.00 -6.18
CA ASN A 104 2.57 19.73 -6.67
C ASN A 104 3.14 20.76 -5.68
N GLY A 105 2.98 20.52 -4.36
CA GLY A 105 3.44 21.43 -3.33
C GLY A 105 2.53 22.64 -3.09
N ALA A 106 1.31 22.64 -3.62
CA ALA A 106 0.29 23.63 -3.29
C ALA A 106 -0.20 23.48 -1.85
N SER A 107 -0.92 24.48 -1.35
CA SER A 107 -1.54 24.43 -0.01
C SER A 107 -2.49 23.24 0.12
N ASP A 108 -2.58 22.70 1.32
CA ASP A 108 -3.46 21.57 1.64
C ASP A 108 -4.92 21.90 1.34
N LEU A 109 -5.61 20.95 0.71
CA LEU A 109 -7.07 21.00 0.58
C LEU A 109 -7.70 20.46 1.87
N THR A 110 -8.37 21.35 2.63
CA THR A 110 -8.90 21.04 3.96
C THR A 110 -10.38 20.71 3.98
N THR A 111 -11.06 20.82 2.83
CA THR A 111 -12.51 20.66 2.70
C THR A 111 -12.96 19.24 2.36
N HIS A 112 -12.02 18.30 2.22
CA HIS A 112 -12.32 16.91 1.87
C HIS A 112 -12.73 16.10 3.11
N ILE A 113 -13.87 16.43 3.68
CA ILE A 113 -14.53 15.76 4.81
C ILE A 113 -15.77 14.99 4.32
N ASN A 114 -16.23 14.00 5.06
CA ASN A 114 -17.39 13.16 4.71
C ASN A 114 -17.28 12.59 3.27
N GLN A 115 -16.10 12.10 2.94
CA GLN A 115 -15.80 11.53 1.63
C GLN A 115 -16.13 10.04 1.58
N ASN A 116 -16.23 9.50 0.38
CA ASN A 116 -16.43 8.07 0.15
C ASN A 116 -15.13 7.31 -0.19
N ASN A 117 -13.99 7.94 -0.01
CA ASN A 117 -12.64 7.37 -0.11
C ASN A 117 -11.67 8.16 0.77
N PHE A 118 -10.55 7.59 1.18
CA PHE A 118 -9.66 8.22 2.17
C PHE A 118 -8.25 8.56 1.65
N LEU A 119 -7.80 7.95 0.60
CA LEU A 119 -6.51 8.22 -0.01
C LEU A 119 -6.75 8.45 -1.50
N GLU A 120 -6.59 9.67 -1.94
CA GLU A 120 -6.86 10.07 -3.32
C GLU A 120 -5.55 10.30 -4.06
N THR A 121 -5.45 9.77 -5.24
CA THR A 121 -4.18 9.82 -5.97
C THR A 121 -3.87 11.18 -6.56
N ASP A 122 -4.86 12.00 -6.95
CA ASP A 122 -4.59 13.41 -7.30
C ASP A 122 -5.81 14.34 -7.41
N GLY A 123 -7.04 13.83 -7.29
CA GLY A 123 -8.26 14.63 -7.31
C GLY A 123 -8.62 15.28 -8.64
N LEU A 124 -7.92 14.96 -9.71
CA LEU A 124 -8.10 15.53 -11.03
C LEU A 124 -8.36 14.44 -12.06
N ASN A 125 -9.30 14.70 -12.97
CA ASN A 125 -9.51 13.83 -14.12
C ASN A 125 -8.32 13.91 -15.08
N HIS A 126 -7.68 12.77 -15.36
CA HIS A 126 -6.52 12.70 -16.26
C HIS A 126 -6.37 11.34 -16.92
N SER A 127 -5.68 11.30 -18.05
CA SER A 127 -5.46 10.11 -18.86
C SER A 127 -3.97 9.69 -18.88
N HIS A 128 -3.30 9.71 -17.71
CA HIS A 128 -1.89 9.41 -17.58
C HIS A 128 -1.65 8.29 -16.59
N ASN A 129 -0.60 7.50 -16.81
CA ASN A 129 -0.17 6.48 -15.87
C ASN A 129 0.16 7.08 -14.50
N MET A 130 -0.23 6.36 -13.46
CA MET A 130 0.03 6.73 -12.07
C MET A 130 0.62 5.56 -11.29
N PHE A 131 1.55 5.90 -10.41
CA PHE A 131 2.03 5.00 -9.38
C PHE A 131 1.83 5.62 -8.01
N SER A 132 1.29 4.85 -7.05
CA SER A 132 1.17 5.33 -5.68
C SER A 132 1.67 4.32 -4.65
N VAL A 133 2.14 4.88 -3.53
CA VAL A 133 2.54 4.14 -2.33
C VAL A 133 1.76 4.69 -1.16
N ASN A 134 1.10 3.80 -0.42
CA ASN A 134 0.27 4.16 0.72
C ASN A 134 0.59 3.29 1.93
N TYR A 135 0.57 3.89 3.12
CA TYR A 135 0.74 3.20 4.39
C TYR A 135 -0.50 3.41 5.24
N ILE A 136 -1.01 2.36 5.83
CA ILE A 136 -2.23 2.37 6.63
C ILE A 136 -1.97 1.73 7.98
N ALA A 137 -2.37 2.42 9.06
CA ALA A 137 -2.46 1.87 10.40
C ALA A 137 -3.83 1.23 10.62
N ASN A 138 -3.85 -0.09 10.88
CA ASN A 138 -5.06 -0.90 10.98
C ASN A 138 -5.25 -1.43 12.40
N LEU A 139 -5.82 -0.61 13.28
CA LEU A 139 -6.15 -1.00 14.66
C LEU A 139 -7.65 -1.07 14.85
N SER A 140 -8.17 -2.18 15.37
CA SER A 140 -9.61 -2.42 15.53
C SER A 140 -10.32 -1.39 16.41
N SER A 141 -9.66 -0.84 17.41
CA SER A 141 -10.25 0.13 18.36
C SER A 141 -9.99 1.59 17.99
N LYS A 142 -9.47 1.87 16.80
CA LYS A 142 -9.09 3.21 16.35
C LYS A 142 -9.55 3.47 14.94
N GLU A 143 -9.75 4.75 14.59
CA GLU A 143 -9.87 5.17 13.21
C GLU A 143 -8.61 4.74 12.44
N LYS A 144 -8.78 4.29 11.20
CA LYS A 144 -7.65 3.84 10.36
C LYS A 144 -7.03 5.07 9.72
N LEU A 145 -5.76 5.32 10.03
CA LEU A 145 -5.02 6.45 9.49
C LEU A 145 -4.15 5.99 8.34
N GLY A 146 -4.10 6.79 7.29
CA GLY A 146 -3.27 6.52 6.12
C GLY A 146 -2.47 7.73 5.68
N ILE A 147 -1.30 7.47 5.15
CA ILE A 147 -0.46 8.45 4.45
C ILE A 147 -0.09 7.87 3.09
N GLY A 148 0.08 8.72 2.09
CA GLY A 148 0.46 8.24 0.76
C GLY A 148 1.06 9.31 -0.12
N HIS A 149 1.73 8.80 -1.14
CA HIS A 149 2.32 9.59 -2.22
C HIS A 149 1.91 8.99 -3.55
N CYS A 150 1.57 9.87 -4.48
CA CYS A 150 1.31 9.51 -5.86
C CYS A 150 2.22 10.31 -6.79
N VAL A 151 2.77 9.63 -7.79
CA VAL A 151 3.38 10.25 -8.94
C VAL A 151 2.52 9.93 -10.16
N ARG A 152 2.27 10.94 -10.96
CA ARG A 152 1.54 10.84 -12.22
C ARG A 152 2.40 11.35 -13.35
N GLN A 153 2.50 10.56 -14.42
CA GLN A 153 3.06 11.05 -15.67
C GLN A 153 2.30 12.31 -16.10
N ASN A 154 3.03 13.32 -16.49
CA ASN A 154 2.50 14.49 -17.17
C ASN A 154 2.74 14.33 -18.68
N THR A 155 3.09 15.35 -19.40
CA THR A 155 3.55 15.25 -20.79
C THR A 155 4.78 14.33 -20.86
N ALA A 156 4.83 13.47 -21.86
CA ALA A 156 5.95 12.57 -22.05
C ALA A 156 7.26 13.31 -22.34
N GLY A 157 8.38 12.67 -22.02
CA GLY A 157 9.72 13.16 -22.27
C GLY A 157 10.40 13.79 -21.05
N ALA A 158 11.73 13.69 -21.00
CA ALA A 158 12.56 14.12 -19.88
C ALA A 158 12.52 15.63 -19.58
N GLY A 159 12.04 16.42 -20.52
CA GLY A 159 11.85 17.87 -20.35
C GLY A 159 10.60 18.27 -19.56
N ASN A 160 9.76 17.31 -19.15
CA ASN A 160 8.52 17.55 -18.47
C ASN A 160 8.53 16.87 -17.10
N ALA A 161 8.38 17.67 -16.03
CA ALA A 161 8.31 17.13 -14.68
C ALA A 161 7.00 16.38 -14.46
N PRO A 162 7.00 15.23 -13.75
CA PRO A 162 5.78 14.54 -13.34
C PRO A 162 5.00 15.36 -12.32
N ASN A 163 3.70 15.12 -12.23
CA ASN A 163 2.90 15.62 -11.13
C ASN A 163 3.06 14.70 -9.90
N ARG A 164 2.95 15.29 -8.71
CA ARG A 164 2.93 14.56 -7.45
C ARG A 164 1.74 14.95 -6.62
N THR A 165 1.25 14.02 -5.82
CA THR A 165 0.27 14.28 -4.75
C THR A 165 0.76 13.63 -3.47
N GLU A 166 0.79 14.41 -2.41
CA GLU A 166 0.99 13.96 -1.04
C GLU A 166 -0.36 14.01 -0.33
N TYR A 167 -0.72 12.98 0.39
CA TYR A 167 -2.01 12.94 1.05
C TYR A 167 -1.98 12.16 2.36
N VAL A 168 -2.82 12.61 3.26
CA VAL A 168 -3.17 11.90 4.48
C VAL A 168 -4.67 11.70 4.52
N GLY A 169 -5.12 10.65 5.18
CA GLY A 169 -6.55 10.36 5.26
C GLY A 169 -6.89 9.44 6.41
N LYS A 170 -8.18 9.32 6.67
CA LYS A 170 -8.70 8.41 7.67
C LYS A 170 -10.01 7.76 7.24
N TRP A 171 -10.22 6.54 7.70
CA TRP A 171 -11.49 5.86 7.73
C TRP A 171 -11.99 5.78 9.17
N VAL A 172 -13.20 6.26 9.45
CA VAL A 172 -13.70 6.46 10.83
C VAL A 172 -14.15 5.18 11.53
N ASN A 173 -14.12 4.02 10.87
CA ASN A 173 -14.49 2.76 11.49
C ASN A 173 -13.54 2.40 12.64
N THR A 174 -14.08 2.34 13.86
CA THR A 174 -13.35 1.97 15.08
C THR A 174 -13.67 0.57 15.57
N SER A 175 -14.63 -0.11 14.96
CA SER A 175 -15.12 -1.42 15.41
C SER A 175 -14.38 -2.60 14.78
N ASN A 176 -13.94 -2.44 13.54
CA ASN A 176 -13.39 -3.54 12.75
C ASN A 176 -11.96 -3.24 12.27
N VAL A 177 -11.22 -4.30 11.97
CA VAL A 177 -9.99 -4.22 11.19
C VAL A 177 -10.33 -4.16 9.70
N ILE A 178 -9.38 -3.67 8.89
CA ILE A 178 -9.47 -3.78 7.45
C ILE A 178 -9.17 -5.22 7.05
N ASP A 179 -10.03 -5.83 6.26
CA ASP A 179 -9.80 -7.10 5.57
C ASP A 179 -10.00 -6.99 4.05
N THR A 180 -10.46 -5.83 3.59
CA THR A 180 -10.70 -5.53 2.18
C THR A 180 -10.22 -4.13 1.85
N LEU A 181 -9.46 -4.01 0.77
CA LEU A 181 -8.97 -2.74 0.23
C LEU A 181 -9.24 -2.68 -1.26
N ALA A 182 -9.54 -1.49 -1.75
CA ALA A 182 -9.73 -1.27 -3.18
C ALA A 182 -9.16 0.05 -3.65
N THR A 183 -8.73 0.03 -4.89
CA THR A 183 -8.53 1.22 -5.73
C THR A 183 -9.78 1.39 -6.57
N VAL A 184 -10.37 2.59 -6.54
CA VAL A 184 -11.63 2.90 -7.23
C VAL A 184 -11.44 4.14 -8.08
N ASN A 185 -11.88 4.06 -9.33
CA ASN A 185 -11.95 5.20 -10.21
C ASN A 185 -13.32 5.90 -10.07
N PHE A 186 -13.32 7.20 -9.92
CA PHE A 186 -14.49 8.09 -9.87
C PHE A 186 -14.58 8.99 -11.11
N GLY A 187 -13.63 8.85 -12.04
CA GLY A 187 -13.61 9.57 -13.32
C GLY A 187 -14.55 8.96 -14.35
N THR A 188 -14.53 9.50 -15.56
CA THR A 188 -15.38 9.04 -16.67
C THR A 188 -14.76 7.94 -17.52
N GLY A 189 -13.48 7.62 -17.31
CA GLY A 189 -12.78 6.50 -17.92
C GLY A 189 -12.68 5.33 -16.98
N ASP A 190 -11.95 4.29 -17.40
CA ASP A 190 -11.68 3.07 -16.62
C ASP A 190 -10.19 2.93 -16.32
N LEU A 191 -9.88 2.16 -15.27
CA LEU A 191 -8.59 1.54 -15.08
C LEU A 191 -8.40 0.50 -16.19
N ALA A 192 -7.37 0.62 -17.01
CA ALA A 192 -7.12 -0.29 -18.13
C ALA A 192 -6.65 -1.65 -17.64
N SER A 193 -6.74 -2.65 -18.54
CA SER A 193 -6.12 -3.95 -18.33
C SER A 193 -4.65 -3.81 -17.97
N GLY A 194 -4.19 -4.60 -17.01
CA GLY A 194 -2.85 -4.54 -16.44
C GLY A 194 -2.68 -3.52 -15.32
N SER A 195 -3.71 -2.72 -14.96
CA SER A 195 -3.69 -1.94 -13.72
C SER A 195 -3.67 -2.89 -12.52
N GLU A 196 -2.96 -2.49 -11.45
CA GLU A 196 -2.64 -3.41 -10.36
C GLU A 196 -2.74 -2.75 -8.98
N LEU A 197 -3.23 -3.54 -8.01
CA LEU A 197 -3.17 -3.23 -6.58
C LEU A 197 -2.45 -4.37 -5.87
N VAL A 198 -1.44 -4.02 -5.10
CA VAL A 198 -0.64 -4.93 -4.26
C VAL A 198 -0.71 -4.49 -2.80
N VAL A 199 -0.85 -5.43 -1.89
CA VAL A 199 -0.84 -5.21 -0.45
C VAL A 199 0.16 -6.13 0.24
#